data_1d56e6fa90ffc42d0ec7a009bbcb740d
#
_entry.id   1d56e6fa90ffc42d0ec7a009bbcb740d
#
_cell.length_a   1.000
_cell.length_b   1.000
_cell.length_c   1.000
_cell.angle_alpha   90.00
_cell.angle_beta   90.00
_cell.angle_gamma   90.00
#
_symmetry.space_group_name_H-M   'P 1'
#
loop_
_entity.id
_entity.type
_entity.pdbx_description
1 polymer ?
#
loop_
_entity_poly.entity_id
_entity_poly.type
_entity_poly.pdbx_seq_one_letter_code
_entity_poly.pdbx_strand_id
1 'polypeptide(L)'
;RSRGLGDVYKRQTGACMVALGTNAAGIMGNDDTLVKNLINTAERNGERYWELPLWDEYFDSLKSDIADMKNTGSRWGGASTAGVFLKKFVKDVKWAHIDIAGVAFLDKPQKEFIKGATGAGVRTLLNYILEQ
;
A
#
# COMPACT_ATOMS: atom_id res chain seq x y z
N ARG A 1 20.45 4.09 16.87
CA ARG A 1 20.02 2.81 16.27
C ARG A 1 18.51 2.91 16.03
N SER A 2 18.09 3.25 14.80
CA SER A 2 16.67 3.32 14.44
C SER A 2 16.11 1.91 14.19
N ARG A 3 15.75 1.21 15.27
CA ARG A 3 15.05 -0.09 15.15
C ARG A 3 13.56 0.06 14.80
N GLY A 4 12.97 1.25 14.98
CA GLY A 4 11.54 1.47 14.78
C GLY A 4 11.08 1.50 13.32
N LEU A 5 11.79 2.18 12.44
CA LEU A 5 11.40 2.30 11.02
C LEU A 5 11.50 0.98 10.25
N GLY A 6 12.48 0.14 10.55
CA GLY A 6 12.64 -1.16 9.90
C GLY A 6 11.55 -2.17 10.26
N ASP A 7 11.01 -2.13 11.48
CA ASP A 7 9.94 -3.03 11.91
C ASP A 7 8.57 -2.59 11.37
N VAL A 8 8.32 -1.30 11.26
CA VAL A 8 7.09 -0.75 10.62
C VAL A 8 7.07 -1.15 9.14
N TYR A 9 8.16 -0.96 8.43
CA TYR A 9 8.29 -1.36 7.02
C TYR A 9 8.07 -2.86 6.80
N LYS A 10 8.69 -3.73 7.60
CA LYS A 10 8.53 -5.18 7.48
C LYS A 10 7.11 -5.67 7.82
N ARG A 11 6.42 -5.02 8.75
CA ARG A 11 5.06 -5.42 9.15
C ARG A 11 4.02 -4.98 8.12
N GLN A 12 4.16 -3.81 7.52
CA GLN A 12 3.29 -3.33 6.45
C GLN A 12 3.37 -4.26 5.23
N THR A 13 4.59 -4.55 4.77
CA THR A 13 4.85 -5.43 3.63
C THR A 13 4.26 -6.84 3.81
N GLY A 14 4.36 -7.43 4.98
CA GLY A 14 3.81 -8.75 5.25
C GLY A 14 2.28 -8.81 5.26
N ALA A 15 1.62 -7.77 5.75
CA ALA A 15 0.16 -7.77 5.89
C ALA A 15 -0.57 -7.74 4.54
N CYS A 16 -0.13 -6.92 3.60
CA CYS A 16 -0.70 -6.87 2.26
C CYS A 16 -0.46 -8.20 1.51
N MET A 17 0.72 -8.77 1.64
CA MET A 17 1.04 -10.07 1.02
C MET A 17 0.20 -11.22 1.60
N VAL A 18 -0.12 -11.20 2.89
CA VAL A 18 -1.02 -12.19 3.50
C VAL A 18 -2.44 -12.08 2.94
N ALA A 19 -2.90 -10.85 2.66
CA ALA A 19 -4.24 -10.62 2.13
C ALA A 19 -4.36 -10.89 0.63
N LEU A 20 -3.40 -10.43 -0.19
CA LEU A 20 -3.47 -10.41 -1.66
C LEU A 20 -2.47 -11.35 -2.34
N GLY A 21 -1.58 -11.98 -1.59
CA GLY A 21 -0.51 -12.80 -2.14
C GLY A 21 0.50 -11.97 -2.96
N THR A 22 1.00 -12.57 -4.03
CA THR A 22 1.97 -11.96 -4.95
C THR A 22 1.35 -11.55 -6.30
N ASN A 23 0.02 -11.51 -6.38
CA ASN A 23 -0.69 -11.31 -7.65
C ASN A 23 -1.28 -9.89 -7.83
N ALA A 24 -1.39 -9.13 -6.75
CA ALA A 24 -1.92 -7.78 -6.78
C ALA A 24 -1.26 -6.90 -5.72
N ALA A 25 -1.12 -5.62 -6.02
CA ALA A 25 -0.79 -4.59 -5.04
C ALA A 25 -2.06 -4.16 -4.29
N GLY A 26 -1.92 -3.76 -3.03
CA GLY A 26 -2.99 -3.10 -2.30
C GLY A 26 -2.99 -1.60 -2.61
N ILE A 27 -4.17 -1.00 -2.78
CA ILE A 27 -4.31 0.45 -2.90
C ILE A 27 -5.36 0.94 -1.91
N MET A 28 -5.15 2.11 -1.34
CA MET A 28 -6.10 2.81 -0.49
C MET A 28 -5.87 4.31 -0.58
N GLY A 29 -6.91 5.11 -0.40
CA GLY A 29 -6.80 6.55 -0.52
C GLY A 29 -7.92 7.31 0.16
N ASN A 30 -7.83 8.65 0.14
CA ASN A 30 -8.83 9.56 0.69
C ASN A 30 -9.70 10.24 -0.39
N ASP A 31 -9.50 9.88 -1.68
CA ASP A 31 -10.27 10.38 -2.81
C ASP A 31 -10.61 9.20 -3.74
N ASP A 32 -11.88 8.85 -3.83
CA ASP A 32 -12.38 7.71 -4.61
C ASP A 32 -12.06 7.85 -6.11
N THR A 33 -12.08 9.07 -6.63
CA THR A 33 -11.78 9.31 -8.06
C THR A 33 -10.31 9.02 -8.35
N LEU A 34 -9.41 9.48 -7.49
CA LEU A 34 -7.98 9.20 -7.60
C LEU A 34 -7.70 7.69 -7.53
N VAL A 35 -8.29 7.01 -6.55
CA VAL A 35 -8.10 5.55 -6.37
C VAL A 35 -8.62 4.78 -7.58
N LYS A 36 -9.83 5.06 -8.06
CA LYS A 36 -10.41 4.41 -9.23
C LYS A 36 -9.61 4.66 -10.51
N ASN A 37 -9.14 5.88 -10.72
CA ASN A 37 -8.31 6.21 -11.89
C ASN A 37 -6.99 5.45 -11.86
N LEU A 38 -6.33 5.34 -10.69
CA LEU A 38 -5.11 4.56 -10.54
C LEU A 38 -5.34 3.06 -10.80
N ILE A 39 -6.43 2.49 -10.29
CA ILE A 39 -6.81 1.08 -10.54
C ILE A 39 -7.02 0.85 -12.04
N ASN A 40 -7.81 1.69 -12.70
CA ASN A 40 -8.09 1.58 -14.12
C ASN A 40 -6.82 1.72 -14.98
N THR A 41 -5.93 2.65 -14.61
CA THR A 41 -4.64 2.82 -15.29
C THR A 41 -3.74 1.61 -15.05
N ALA A 42 -3.70 1.06 -13.85
CA ALA A 42 -2.94 -0.15 -13.54
C ALA A 42 -3.40 -1.33 -14.40
N GLU A 43 -4.71 -1.56 -14.50
CA GLU A 43 -5.29 -2.65 -15.29
C GLU A 43 -4.94 -2.52 -16.77
N ARG A 44 -5.05 -1.33 -17.37
CA ARG A 44 -4.64 -1.09 -18.77
C ARG A 44 -3.15 -1.34 -19.02
N ASN A 45 -2.33 -1.21 -17.98
CA ASN A 45 -0.88 -1.42 -18.06
C ASN A 45 -0.43 -2.82 -17.57
N GLY A 46 -1.38 -3.74 -17.35
CA GLY A 46 -1.10 -5.11 -16.95
C GLY A 46 -0.69 -5.27 -15.48
N GLU A 47 -0.85 -4.22 -14.66
CA GLU A 47 -0.69 -4.27 -13.21
C GLU A 47 -2.05 -4.47 -12.55
N ARG A 48 -2.10 -5.16 -11.41
CA ARG A 48 -3.33 -5.41 -10.68
C ARG A 48 -3.29 -4.70 -9.34
N TYR A 49 -4.26 -3.83 -9.11
CA TYR A 49 -4.46 -3.16 -7.83
C TYR A 49 -5.80 -3.58 -7.23
N TRP A 50 -5.81 -3.82 -5.92
CA TRP A 50 -7.03 -4.13 -5.19
C TRP A 50 -7.22 -3.11 -4.08
N GLU A 51 -8.41 -2.48 -4.05
CA GLU A 51 -8.72 -1.48 -3.04
C GLU A 51 -8.92 -2.12 -1.67
N LEU A 52 -8.20 -1.62 -0.67
CA LEU A 52 -8.32 -2.00 0.72
C LEU A 52 -9.04 -0.90 1.50
N PRO A 53 -9.84 -1.27 2.52
CA PRO A 53 -10.60 -0.30 3.28
C PRO A 53 -9.69 0.63 4.09
N LEU A 54 -10.08 1.91 4.16
CA LEU A 54 -9.39 2.96 4.91
C LEU A 54 -10.32 3.55 5.98
N TRP A 55 -11.02 2.70 6.74
CA TRP A 55 -11.97 3.11 7.78
C TRP A 55 -11.25 3.60 9.03
N ASP A 56 -11.82 4.61 9.69
CA ASP A 56 -11.19 5.23 10.86
C ASP A 56 -11.11 4.28 12.07
N GLU A 57 -11.90 3.23 12.13
CA GLU A 57 -11.86 2.18 13.15
C GLU A 57 -10.50 1.46 13.22
N TYR A 58 -9.79 1.36 12.09
CA TYR A 58 -8.42 0.81 12.10
C TYR A 58 -7.44 1.67 12.91
N PHE A 59 -7.76 2.94 13.15
CA PHE A 59 -6.95 3.82 13.97
C PHE A 59 -6.99 3.45 15.46
N ASP A 60 -8.05 2.77 15.92
CA ASP A 60 -8.18 2.40 17.34
C ASP A 60 -7.01 1.54 17.83
N SER A 61 -6.45 0.71 16.97
CA SER A 61 -5.26 -0.10 17.28
C SER A 61 -3.97 0.70 17.41
N LEU A 62 -3.96 1.96 16.97
CA LEU A 62 -2.84 2.88 17.01
C LEU A 62 -2.93 3.89 18.15
N LYS A 63 -4.04 3.93 18.90
CA LYS A 63 -4.20 4.82 20.06
C LYS A 63 -3.15 4.54 21.11
N SER A 64 -2.64 5.61 21.73
CA SER A 64 -1.63 5.57 22.77
C SER A 64 -2.05 6.47 23.94
N ASP A 65 -1.74 6.05 25.15
CA ASP A 65 -2.00 6.86 26.36
C ASP A 65 -0.89 7.87 26.66
N ILE A 66 0.27 7.73 25.98
CA ILE A 66 1.49 8.50 26.26
C ILE A 66 2.08 9.18 25.02
N ALA A 67 1.56 8.94 23.84
CA ALA A 67 1.99 9.53 22.58
C ALA A 67 0.78 9.83 21.70
N ASP A 68 0.95 10.66 20.65
CA ASP A 68 -0.12 10.98 19.72
C ASP A 68 -0.68 9.72 19.05
N MET A 69 0.18 8.75 18.76
CA MET A 69 -0.18 7.43 18.25
C MET A 69 0.97 6.43 18.41
N LYS A 70 0.65 5.13 18.39
CA LYS A 70 1.63 4.05 18.26
C LYS A 70 2.06 3.90 16.80
N ASN A 71 3.31 3.54 16.57
CA ASN A 71 3.82 3.19 15.24
C ASN A 71 3.64 1.71 14.89
N THR A 72 3.00 0.92 15.75
CA THR A 72 2.67 -0.49 15.54
C THR A 72 1.23 -0.73 15.95
N GLY A 73 0.45 -1.31 15.05
CA GLY A 73 -0.93 -1.72 15.29
C GLY A 73 -1.05 -3.19 15.70
N SER A 74 -2.26 -3.71 15.66
CA SER A 74 -2.55 -5.13 15.86
C SER A 74 -2.01 -5.98 14.70
N ARG A 75 -1.95 -7.32 14.91
CA ARG A 75 -1.63 -8.26 13.84
C ARG A 75 -2.68 -8.24 12.71
N TRP A 76 -3.93 -7.94 13.05
CA TRP A 76 -5.07 -7.99 12.14
C TRP A 76 -5.26 -6.66 11.41
N GLY A 77 -5.63 -6.73 10.13
CA GLY A 77 -5.88 -5.54 9.32
C GLY A 77 -4.63 -4.66 9.10
N GLY A 78 -3.43 -5.23 9.19
CA GLY A 78 -2.18 -4.46 9.21
C GLY A 78 -1.97 -3.55 8.01
N ALA A 79 -2.40 -3.92 6.80
CA ALA A 79 -2.29 -3.07 5.62
C ALA A 79 -3.19 -1.82 5.74
N SER A 80 -4.47 -1.99 6.13
CA SER A 80 -5.40 -0.88 6.36
C SER A 80 -4.96 0.00 7.53
N THR A 81 -4.48 -0.59 8.62
CA THR A 81 -3.92 0.15 9.77
C THR A 81 -2.73 1.02 9.35
N ALA A 82 -1.86 0.50 8.49
CA ALA A 82 -0.75 1.25 7.93
C ALA A 82 -1.22 2.42 7.05
N GLY A 83 -2.22 2.19 6.21
CA GLY A 83 -2.85 3.23 5.40
C GLY A 83 -3.47 4.33 6.26
N VAL A 84 -4.22 3.98 7.31
CA VAL A 84 -4.81 4.96 8.25
C VAL A 84 -3.74 5.73 9.00
N PHE A 85 -2.64 5.09 9.40
CA PHE A 85 -1.49 5.78 9.98
C PHE A 85 -0.93 6.85 9.04
N LEU A 86 -0.67 6.51 7.77
CA LEU A 86 -0.15 7.45 6.77
C LEU A 86 -1.13 8.58 6.47
N LYS A 87 -2.44 8.27 6.38
CA LYS A 87 -3.51 9.26 6.17
C LYS A 87 -3.45 10.42 7.16
N LYS A 88 -3.06 10.18 8.42
CA LYS A 88 -2.96 11.22 9.45
C LYS A 88 -1.93 12.31 9.15
N PHE A 89 -0.96 12.06 8.29
CA PHE A 89 0.06 13.03 7.90
C PHE A 89 -0.26 13.78 6.59
N VAL A 90 -1.32 13.40 5.88
CA VAL A 90 -1.61 13.92 4.53
C VAL A 90 -2.51 15.15 4.55
N LYS A 91 -3.25 15.40 5.62
CA LYS A 91 -4.22 16.51 5.75
C LYS A 91 -5.24 16.51 4.58
N ASP A 92 -5.48 17.66 3.94
CA ASP A 92 -6.53 17.89 2.94
C ASP A 92 -6.09 17.62 1.49
N VAL A 93 -4.92 17.02 1.28
CA VAL A 93 -4.42 16.70 -0.06
C VAL A 93 -5.02 15.38 -0.54
N LYS A 94 -5.44 15.32 -1.80
CA LYS A 94 -5.82 14.05 -2.45
C LYS A 94 -4.62 13.10 -2.42
N TRP A 95 -4.84 11.90 -1.91
CA TRP A 95 -3.77 10.96 -1.63
C TRP A 95 -4.20 9.53 -1.85
N ALA A 96 -3.28 8.74 -2.37
CA ALA A 96 -3.38 7.29 -2.44
C ALA A 96 -2.08 6.64 -1.98
N HIS A 97 -2.19 5.53 -1.28
CA HIS A 97 -1.09 4.65 -0.89
C HIS A 97 -1.17 3.36 -1.71
N ILE A 98 -0.07 2.96 -2.29
CA ILE A 98 0.05 1.71 -3.04
C ILE A 98 1.03 0.81 -2.30
N ASP A 99 0.54 -0.29 -1.74
CA ASP A 99 1.35 -1.32 -1.10
C ASP A 99 1.76 -2.38 -2.13
N ILE A 100 3.00 -2.30 -2.57
CA ILE A 100 3.57 -3.18 -3.61
C ILE A 100 4.31 -4.39 -3.05
N ALA A 101 4.23 -4.67 -1.77
CA ALA A 101 5.03 -5.68 -1.09
C ALA A 101 4.99 -7.05 -1.75
N GLY A 102 3.79 -7.49 -2.15
CA GLY A 102 3.61 -8.80 -2.78
C GLY A 102 4.11 -8.87 -4.22
N VAL A 103 4.19 -7.74 -4.91
CA VAL A 103 4.43 -7.69 -6.37
C VAL A 103 5.76 -7.05 -6.76
N ALA A 104 6.47 -6.42 -5.80
CA ALA A 104 7.69 -5.67 -6.08
C ALA A 104 8.91 -6.54 -6.39
N PHE A 105 8.91 -7.79 -5.94
CA PHE A 105 10.05 -8.69 -6.06
C PHE A 105 9.60 -10.13 -6.31
N LEU A 106 10.23 -10.80 -7.27
CA LEU A 106 9.97 -12.20 -7.61
C LEU A 106 11.16 -13.08 -7.20
N ASP A 107 10.89 -14.10 -6.40
CA ASP A 107 11.88 -15.12 -6.03
C ASP A 107 12.19 -16.09 -7.19
N LYS A 108 11.27 -16.21 -8.13
CA LYS A 108 11.37 -17.06 -9.33
C LYS A 108 10.84 -16.29 -10.55
N PRO A 109 11.31 -16.59 -11.76
CA PRO A 109 10.74 -16.03 -12.97
C PRO A 109 9.23 -16.29 -13.05
N GLN A 110 8.45 -15.29 -13.45
CA GLN A 110 7.01 -15.40 -13.63
C GLN A 110 6.56 -14.61 -14.85
N LYS A 111 5.92 -15.27 -15.81
CA LYS A 111 5.51 -14.69 -17.09
C LYS A 111 6.70 -13.99 -17.79
N GLU A 112 6.53 -12.71 -18.14
CA GLU A 112 7.55 -11.86 -18.78
C GLU A 112 8.61 -11.33 -17.82
N PHE A 113 8.44 -11.52 -16.49
CA PHE A 113 9.36 -11.01 -15.50
C PHE A 113 10.42 -12.05 -15.13
N ILE A 114 11.66 -11.62 -15.11
CA ILE A 114 12.78 -12.38 -14.55
C ILE A 114 12.74 -12.34 -13.01
N LYS A 115 13.47 -13.25 -12.37
CA LYS A 115 13.71 -13.17 -10.93
C LYS A 115 14.30 -11.80 -10.56
N GLY A 116 13.78 -11.16 -9.51
CA GLY A 116 14.27 -9.88 -9.01
C GLY A 116 13.17 -8.82 -8.91
N ALA A 117 13.57 -7.56 -8.93
CA ALA A 117 12.65 -6.42 -8.88
C ALA A 117 11.78 -6.34 -10.15
N THR A 118 10.48 -6.14 -9.98
CA THR A 118 9.50 -6.10 -11.06
C THR A 118 9.27 -4.71 -11.65
N GLY A 119 9.65 -3.65 -10.91
CA GLY A 119 9.28 -2.28 -11.25
C GLY A 119 7.78 -1.99 -11.06
N ALA A 120 7.09 -2.77 -10.20
CA ALA A 120 5.67 -2.59 -9.92
C ALA A 120 5.35 -1.12 -9.57
N GLY A 121 4.29 -0.59 -10.17
CA GLY A 121 3.84 0.79 -10.02
C GLY A 121 4.47 1.80 -10.98
N VAL A 122 5.65 1.53 -11.53
CA VAL A 122 6.34 2.50 -12.41
C VAL A 122 5.51 2.78 -13.67
N ARG A 123 5.04 1.73 -14.35
CA ARG A 123 4.21 1.88 -15.56
C ARG A 123 2.89 2.57 -15.26
N THR A 124 2.22 2.17 -14.19
CA THR A 124 0.96 2.79 -13.78
C THR A 124 1.12 4.28 -13.48
N LEU A 125 2.11 4.65 -12.66
CA LEU A 125 2.31 6.05 -12.29
C LEU A 125 2.72 6.91 -13.48
N LEU A 126 3.61 6.42 -14.36
CA LEU A 126 3.99 7.12 -15.57
C LEU A 126 2.77 7.40 -16.46
N ASN A 127 1.98 6.36 -16.79
CA ASN A 127 0.81 6.52 -17.65
C ASN A 127 -0.28 7.38 -17.00
N TYR A 128 -0.49 7.23 -15.68
CA TYR A 128 -1.41 8.09 -14.95
C TYR A 128 -1.05 9.57 -15.07
N ILE A 129 0.23 9.93 -14.96
CA ILE A 129 0.69 11.32 -15.10
C ILE A 129 0.53 11.82 -16.55
N LEU A 130 0.81 10.98 -17.53
CA LEU A 130 0.71 11.36 -18.95
C LEU A 130 -0.73 11.51 -19.44
N GLU A 131 -1.70 10.92 -18.75
CA GLU A 131 -3.13 10.99 -19.07
C GLU A 131 -3.84 12.20 -18.41
N GLN A 132 -3.15 13.01 -17.56
CA GLN A 132 -3.69 14.21 -16.95
C GLN A 132 -3.60 15.40 -17.93
#